data_6d88c8ff8ad7006fca03e6caece020e5
#
_entry.id   6d88c8ff8ad7006fca03e6caece020e5
#
_cell.length_a   1.000
_cell.length_b   1.000
_cell.length_c   1.000
_cell.angle_alpha   90.00
_cell.angle_beta   90.00
_cell.angle_gamma   90.00
#
_symmetry.space_group_name_H-M   'P 1'
#
loop_
_entity.id
_entity.type
_entity.pdbx_description
1 polymer ?
#
loop_
_entity_poly.entity_id
_entity_poly.type
_entity_poly.pdbx_seq_one_letter_code
_entity_poly.pdbx_strand_id
1 'polypeptide(L)'
;LSALRRRGYTPESIKKFMELVGVAKSHSSVDSAMLEYCIRDDLKLKRPRMAAILDPIKLVITNYPEGEGELVDVPNNQENEEMGTRQVPFSRELYIEREDFKIEKPKKYRRLYVGNEVRLMNAYFVTCTGYDVDEDGNVTCVYATYDPESRGGNSPDGRKVRGTIHWVSVPTAKKAEIRLYENIVDEEKGVYNEDGSINVNPNSLTVIKEAYVEPELEKYDKEDSFQF
;
A
#
# COMPACT_ATOMS: atom_id res chain seq x y z
N LEU A 1 -16.18 21.78 -1.52
CA LEU A 1 -14.80 22.09 -1.10
C LEU A 1 -14.40 21.41 0.21
N SER A 2 -15.24 21.43 1.25
CA SER A 2 -14.90 20.81 2.56
C SER A 2 -14.65 19.31 2.45
N ALA A 3 -15.41 18.58 1.66
CA ALA A 3 -15.21 17.15 1.44
C ALA A 3 -13.89 16.85 0.71
N LEU A 4 -13.55 17.64 -0.31
CA LEU A 4 -12.27 17.50 -1.01
C LEU A 4 -11.10 17.79 -0.07
N ARG A 5 -11.18 18.85 0.74
CA ARG A 5 -10.16 19.17 1.74
C ARG A 5 -9.96 18.04 2.75
N ARG A 6 -11.06 17.47 3.28
CA ARG A 6 -10.99 16.33 4.21
C ARG A 6 -10.39 15.06 3.58
N ARG A 7 -10.54 14.88 2.27
CA ARG A 7 -9.89 13.80 1.51
C ARG A 7 -8.45 14.11 1.08
N GLY A 8 -7.90 15.24 1.52
CA GLY A 8 -6.51 15.61 1.27
C GLY A 8 -6.24 16.25 -0.10
N TYR A 9 -7.28 16.68 -0.84
CA TYR A 9 -7.08 17.40 -2.10
C TYR A 9 -6.47 18.78 -1.84
N THR A 10 -5.34 19.03 -2.50
CA THR A 10 -4.62 20.28 -2.42
C THR A 10 -5.22 21.35 -3.31
N PRO A 11 -5.05 22.66 -3.02
CA PRO A 11 -5.44 23.72 -3.94
C PRO A 11 -4.82 23.57 -5.32
N GLU A 12 -3.56 23.11 -5.40
CA GLU A 12 -2.81 22.90 -6.63
C GLU A 12 -3.43 21.81 -7.48
N SER A 13 -3.81 20.68 -6.88
CA SER A 13 -4.46 19.58 -7.59
C SER A 13 -5.82 19.99 -8.16
N ILE A 14 -6.59 20.81 -7.41
CA ILE A 14 -7.89 21.32 -7.87
C ILE A 14 -7.70 22.32 -9.03
N LYS A 15 -6.72 23.23 -8.94
CA LYS A 15 -6.39 24.16 -10.04
C LYS A 15 -5.97 23.41 -11.29
N LYS A 16 -5.07 22.44 -11.16
CA LYS A 16 -4.65 21.59 -12.27
C LYS A 16 -5.84 20.87 -12.92
N PHE A 17 -6.74 20.32 -12.10
CA PHE A 17 -7.95 19.69 -12.62
C PHE A 17 -8.80 20.68 -13.42
N MET A 18 -9.02 21.90 -12.92
CA MET A 18 -9.79 22.94 -13.63
C MET A 18 -9.12 23.39 -14.93
N GLU A 19 -7.80 23.44 -14.97
CA GLU A 19 -7.03 23.74 -16.20
C GLU A 19 -7.20 22.63 -17.26
N LEU A 20 -7.17 21.37 -16.83
CA LEU A 20 -7.35 20.21 -17.73
C LEU A 20 -8.78 20.13 -18.27
N VAL A 21 -9.77 20.40 -17.45
CA VAL A 21 -11.19 20.40 -17.86
C VAL A 21 -11.49 21.58 -18.78
N GLY A 22 -10.85 22.72 -18.53
CA GLY A 22 -11.12 23.97 -19.26
C GLY A 22 -12.47 24.59 -18.92
N VAL A 23 -12.80 25.67 -19.60
CA VAL A 23 -14.08 26.38 -19.48
C VAL A 23 -14.90 26.16 -20.74
N ALA A 24 -16.04 25.48 -20.61
CA ALA A 24 -16.98 25.24 -21.71
C ALA A 24 -18.32 25.91 -21.40
N LYS A 25 -19.01 26.40 -22.46
CA LYS A 25 -20.38 26.91 -22.37
C LYS A 25 -21.43 25.81 -22.34
N SER A 26 -21.08 24.60 -22.77
CA SER A 26 -21.95 23.42 -22.75
C SER A 26 -21.77 22.61 -21.48
N HIS A 27 -22.83 21.93 -21.07
CA HIS A 27 -22.71 20.91 -19.99
C HIS A 27 -21.87 19.76 -20.52
N SER A 28 -20.83 19.43 -19.77
CA SER A 28 -19.97 18.28 -20.03
C SER A 28 -19.78 17.46 -18.74
N SER A 29 -19.70 16.15 -18.88
CA SER A 29 -19.32 15.25 -17.79
C SER A 29 -17.83 15.03 -17.86
N VAL A 30 -17.17 15.02 -16.70
CA VAL A 30 -15.75 14.75 -16.58
C VAL A 30 -15.59 13.56 -15.64
N ASP A 31 -14.74 12.61 -16.05
CA ASP A 31 -14.44 11.43 -15.27
C ASP A 31 -13.77 11.83 -13.93
N SER A 32 -14.27 11.30 -12.82
CA SER A 32 -13.70 11.51 -11.48
C SER A 32 -12.24 11.04 -11.39
N ALA A 33 -11.85 10.04 -12.18
CA ALA A 33 -10.47 9.56 -12.28
C ALA A 33 -9.47 10.67 -12.68
N MET A 34 -9.92 11.68 -13.43
CA MET A 34 -9.08 12.84 -13.76
C MET A 34 -8.76 13.70 -12.55
N LEU A 35 -9.71 13.89 -11.64
CA LEU A 35 -9.48 14.61 -10.39
C LEU A 35 -8.53 13.81 -9.47
N GLU A 36 -8.71 12.49 -9.41
CA GLU A 36 -7.81 11.60 -8.67
C GLU A 36 -6.40 11.56 -9.27
N TYR A 37 -6.29 11.62 -10.58
CA TYR A 37 -4.98 11.79 -11.24
C TYR A 37 -4.28 13.07 -10.80
N CYS A 38 -4.99 14.19 -10.74
CA CYS A 38 -4.41 15.49 -10.35
C CYS A 38 -3.88 15.47 -8.91
N ILE A 39 -4.61 14.88 -7.96
CA ILE A 39 -4.12 14.78 -6.57
C ILE A 39 -2.94 13.82 -6.47
N ARG A 40 -2.99 12.66 -7.14
CA ARG A 40 -1.89 11.69 -7.16
C ARG A 40 -0.61 12.29 -7.72
N ASP A 41 -0.72 13.03 -8.82
CA ASP A 41 0.42 13.70 -9.45
C ASP A 41 1.01 14.82 -8.56
N ASP A 42 0.17 15.58 -7.86
CA ASP A 42 0.62 16.62 -6.94
C ASP A 42 1.31 16.04 -5.69
N LEU A 43 0.77 14.97 -5.12
CA LEU A 43 1.33 14.35 -3.91
C LEU A 43 2.57 13.50 -4.20
N LYS A 44 2.75 13.02 -5.42
CA LYS A 44 3.80 12.11 -5.84
C LYS A 44 5.21 12.54 -5.41
N LEU A 45 5.50 13.83 -5.50
CA LEU A 45 6.81 14.42 -5.13
C LEU A 45 6.80 15.14 -3.79
N LYS A 46 5.62 15.37 -3.19
CA LYS A 46 5.46 16.23 -2.02
C LYS A 46 5.21 15.48 -0.73
N ARG A 47 4.82 14.21 -0.80
CA ARG A 47 4.40 13.45 0.38
C ARG A 47 5.23 12.19 0.59
N PRO A 48 5.50 11.84 1.85
CA PRO A 48 6.20 10.60 2.15
C PRO A 48 5.36 9.38 1.80
N ARG A 49 6.05 8.30 1.43
CA ARG A 49 5.48 6.98 1.20
C ARG A 49 5.68 6.13 2.42
N MET A 50 4.60 5.58 2.94
CA MET A 50 4.57 4.74 4.14
C MET A 50 4.05 3.34 3.79
N ALA A 51 4.37 2.34 4.62
CA ALA A 51 3.78 1.03 4.49
C ALA A 51 2.53 0.90 5.35
N ALA A 52 1.46 0.41 4.73
CA ALA A 52 0.24 -0.03 5.39
C ALA A 52 -0.14 -1.41 4.85
N ILE A 53 -0.50 -2.33 5.72
CA ILE A 53 -0.95 -3.68 5.40
C ILE A 53 -2.42 -3.79 5.78
N LEU A 54 -3.27 -3.95 4.78
CA LEU A 54 -4.72 -3.87 4.93
C LEU A 54 -5.34 -5.22 5.29
N ASP A 55 -4.89 -6.29 4.64
CA ASP A 55 -5.29 -7.67 4.94
C ASP A 55 -4.07 -8.50 5.33
N PRO A 56 -3.63 -8.39 6.61
CA PRO A 56 -2.35 -8.91 7.05
C PRO A 56 -2.34 -10.43 7.15
N ILE A 57 -1.26 -11.04 6.66
CA ILE A 57 -0.80 -12.35 7.06
C ILE A 57 0.62 -12.26 7.61
N LYS A 58 0.98 -13.20 8.50
CA LYS A 58 2.32 -13.24 9.07
C LYS A 58 3.31 -13.88 8.09
N LEU A 59 4.47 -13.24 7.93
CA LEU A 59 5.66 -13.79 7.28
C LEU A 59 6.74 -14.01 8.33
N VAL A 60 7.23 -15.25 8.48
CA VAL A 60 8.31 -15.59 9.40
C VAL A 60 9.58 -15.88 8.60
N ILE A 61 10.65 -15.13 8.90
CA ILE A 61 11.96 -15.30 8.28
C ILE A 61 12.76 -16.28 9.13
N THR A 62 12.79 -17.56 8.73
CA THR A 62 13.24 -18.67 9.56
C THR A 62 14.72 -18.65 9.90
N ASN A 63 15.56 -18.06 9.06
CA ASN A 63 17.00 -17.92 9.27
C ASN A 63 17.39 -16.52 9.82
N TYR A 64 16.44 -15.65 10.18
CA TYR A 64 16.72 -14.42 10.90
C TYR A 64 16.78 -14.72 12.41
N PRO A 65 17.75 -14.16 13.18
CA PRO A 65 17.92 -14.46 14.60
C PRO A 65 16.67 -14.15 15.42
N GLU A 66 16.36 -15.03 16.38
CA GLU A 66 15.23 -14.82 17.29
C GLU A 66 15.52 -13.70 18.30
N GLY A 67 14.52 -12.87 18.55
CA GLY A 67 14.62 -11.76 19.52
C GLY A 67 15.48 -10.60 19.04
N GLU A 68 16.10 -10.69 17.87
CA GLU A 68 16.85 -9.60 17.27
C GLU A 68 15.97 -8.76 16.33
N GLY A 69 16.38 -7.52 16.15
CA GLY A 69 15.80 -6.59 15.19
C GLY A 69 16.84 -5.57 14.78
N GLU A 70 16.61 -4.96 13.65
CA GLU A 70 17.48 -3.91 13.12
C GLU A 70 16.67 -2.76 12.57
N LEU A 71 17.34 -1.66 12.28
CA LEU A 71 16.76 -0.53 11.57
C LEU A 71 17.28 -0.53 10.12
N VAL A 72 16.37 -0.44 9.18
CA VAL A 72 16.69 -0.29 7.75
C VAL A 72 16.38 1.11 7.28
N ASP A 73 17.24 1.64 6.42
CA ASP A 73 17.06 2.95 5.81
C ASP A 73 16.04 2.86 4.67
N VAL A 74 14.96 3.61 4.81
CA VAL A 74 13.90 3.68 3.79
C VAL A 74 13.76 5.11 3.31
N PRO A 75 13.86 5.37 1.99
CA PRO A 75 13.59 6.69 1.44
C PRO A 75 12.18 7.16 1.78
N ASN A 76 12.04 8.38 2.28
CA ASN A 76 10.72 8.97 2.55
C ASN A 76 9.92 9.13 1.25
N ASN A 77 10.62 9.37 0.14
CA ASN A 77 10.02 9.38 -1.19
C ASN A 77 11.06 8.91 -2.22
N GLN A 78 10.75 7.90 -3.01
CA GLN A 78 11.67 7.33 -3.98
C GLN A 78 11.93 8.25 -5.19
N GLU A 79 11.07 9.25 -5.41
CA GLU A 79 11.14 10.17 -6.54
C GLU A 79 11.61 11.57 -6.12
N ASN A 80 11.77 11.80 -4.81
CA ASN A 80 12.25 13.07 -4.26
C ASN A 80 13.27 12.79 -3.13
N GLU A 81 14.53 12.74 -3.50
CA GLU A 81 15.66 12.49 -2.59
C GLU A 81 15.82 13.57 -1.51
N GLU A 82 15.33 14.81 -1.76
CA GLU A 82 15.39 15.92 -0.79
C GLU A 82 14.56 15.63 0.47
N MET A 83 13.60 14.70 0.41
CA MET A 83 12.82 14.28 1.56
C MET A 83 13.63 13.39 2.53
N GLY A 84 14.82 12.96 2.16
CA GLY A 84 15.69 12.14 3.00
C GLY A 84 15.17 10.73 3.23
N THR A 85 15.68 10.12 4.30
CA THR A 85 15.36 8.74 4.69
C THR A 85 14.85 8.69 6.11
N ARG A 86 14.16 7.60 6.45
CA ARG A 86 13.78 7.23 7.82
C ARG A 86 14.28 5.85 8.16
N GLN A 87 14.34 5.56 9.46
CA GLN A 87 14.71 4.26 10.01
C GLN A 87 13.44 3.43 10.26
N VAL A 88 13.29 2.31 9.56
CA VAL A 88 12.14 1.41 9.71
C VAL A 88 12.59 0.13 10.42
N PRO A 89 11.94 -0.27 11.54
CA PRO A 89 12.27 -1.49 12.23
C PRO A 89 12.02 -2.72 11.35
N PHE A 90 13.01 -3.61 11.31
CA PHE A 90 12.93 -4.93 10.67
C PHE A 90 13.13 -6.01 11.73
N SER A 91 12.41 -7.12 11.62
CA SER A 91 12.45 -8.23 12.56
C SER A 91 12.20 -9.57 11.87
N ARG A 92 12.36 -10.67 12.61
CA ARG A 92 12.06 -12.02 12.16
C ARG A 92 10.63 -12.21 11.69
N GLU A 93 9.66 -11.58 12.37
CA GLU A 93 8.23 -11.65 12.04
C GLU A 93 7.76 -10.35 11.41
N LEU A 94 7.10 -10.46 10.26
CA LEU A 94 6.57 -9.35 9.50
C LEU A 94 5.09 -9.59 9.20
N TYR A 95 4.33 -8.51 9.01
CA TYR A 95 3.05 -8.55 8.30
C TYR A 95 3.27 -8.19 6.84
N ILE A 96 2.64 -8.95 5.95
CA ILE A 96 2.56 -8.71 4.52
C ILE A 96 1.09 -8.77 4.08
N GLU A 97 0.77 -8.25 2.90
CA GLU A 97 -0.57 -8.42 2.33
C GLU A 97 -0.85 -9.89 2.01
N ARG A 98 -2.05 -10.37 2.33
CA ARG A 98 -2.49 -11.72 1.98
C ARG A 98 -2.40 -12.00 0.48
N GLU A 99 -2.67 -10.98 -0.34
CA GLU A 99 -2.55 -11.09 -1.80
C GLU A 99 -1.11 -11.23 -2.29
N ASP A 100 -0.12 -10.92 -1.47
CA ASP A 100 1.29 -11.10 -1.80
C ASP A 100 1.75 -12.55 -1.72
N PHE A 101 0.92 -13.47 -1.21
CA PHE A 101 1.17 -14.89 -1.21
C PHE A 101 0.06 -15.67 -1.93
N LYS A 102 0.43 -16.68 -2.70
CA LYS A 102 -0.49 -17.65 -3.32
C LYS A 102 0.07 -19.06 -3.17
N ILE A 103 -0.81 -20.02 -2.81
CA ILE A 103 -0.46 -21.44 -2.73
C ILE A 103 -0.09 -21.95 -4.13
N GLU A 104 -0.95 -21.68 -5.11
CA GLU A 104 -0.71 -22.00 -6.51
C GLU A 104 -0.34 -20.74 -7.28
N LYS A 105 0.71 -20.83 -8.09
CA LYS A 105 1.19 -19.69 -8.91
C LYS A 105 0.25 -19.37 -10.06
N PRO A 106 -0.47 -18.23 -10.06
CA PRO A 106 -1.23 -17.77 -11.23
C PRO A 106 -0.30 -17.35 -12.39
N LYS A 107 -0.83 -17.34 -13.62
CA LYS A 107 -0.09 -16.79 -14.77
C LYS A 107 0.34 -15.33 -14.48
N LYS A 108 1.60 -15.02 -14.78
CA LYS A 108 2.22 -13.70 -14.60
C LYS A 108 2.34 -13.22 -13.14
N TYR A 109 2.03 -14.06 -12.14
CA TYR A 109 2.22 -13.72 -10.73
C TYR A 109 3.72 -13.65 -10.41
N ARG A 110 4.13 -12.56 -9.74
CA ARG A 110 5.55 -12.28 -9.44
C ARG A 110 5.82 -12.10 -7.95
N ARG A 111 4.83 -12.39 -7.10
CA ARG A 111 4.95 -12.28 -5.66
C ARG A 111 5.24 -13.65 -5.02
N LEU A 112 5.04 -13.82 -3.72
CA LEU A 112 5.43 -15.03 -3.00
C LEU A 112 4.56 -16.25 -3.37
N TYR A 113 5.23 -17.34 -3.60
CA TYR A 113 4.75 -18.74 -3.60
C TYR A 113 5.95 -19.62 -3.25
N VAL A 114 5.74 -20.86 -2.83
CA VAL A 114 6.83 -21.75 -2.41
C VAL A 114 7.91 -21.88 -3.49
N GLY A 115 9.16 -21.60 -3.12
CA GLY A 115 10.33 -21.63 -3.98
C GLY A 115 10.60 -20.33 -4.76
N ASN A 116 9.75 -19.28 -4.63
CA ASN A 116 9.98 -18.01 -5.31
C ASN A 116 10.69 -17.00 -4.40
N GLU A 117 11.60 -16.24 -5.01
CA GLU A 117 12.29 -15.13 -4.37
C GLU A 117 11.65 -13.79 -4.72
N VAL A 118 11.43 -12.95 -3.73
CA VAL A 118 10.94 -11.58 -3.87
C VAL A 118 11.79 -10.62 -3.06
N ARG A 119 11.66 -9.33 -3.36
CA ARG A 119 12.25 -8.26 -2.58
C ARG A 119 11.25 -7.75 -1.55
N LEU A 120 11.61 -7.76 -0.28
CA LEU A 120 11.00 -6.91 0.74
C LEU A 120 11.47 -5.48 0.48
N MET A 121 10.54 -4.56 0.25
CA MET A 121 10.86 -3.18 -0.18
C MET A 121 11.89 -2.53 0.74
N ASN A 122 13.02 -2.08 0.18
CA ASN A 122 14.15 -1.45 0.86
C ASN A 122 14.85 -2.30 1.96
N ALA A 123 14.51 -3.59 2.09
CA ALA A 123 15.09 -4.47 3.10
C ALA A 123 15.93 -5.58 2.48
N TYR A 124 15.36 -6.75 2.25
CA TYR A 124 16.10 -7.95 1.83
C TYR A 124 15.38 -8.70 0.71
N PHE A 125 16.09 -9.58 0.05
CA PHE A 125 15.49 -10.66 -0.74
C PHE A 125 15.09 -11.79 0.20
N VAL A 126 13.91 -12.36 -0.06
CA VAL A 126 13.39 -13.49 0.70
C VAL A 126 12.86 -14.56 -0.26
N THR A 127 13.16 -15.83 0.05
CA THR A 127 12.67 -16.99 -0.69
C THR A 127 11.65 -17.72 0.15
N CYS A 128 10.43 -17.90 -0.34
CA CYS A 128 9.39 -18.64 0.35
C CYS A 128 9.74 -20.11 0.45
N THR A 129 9.68 -20.67 1.67
CA THR A 129 10.00 -22.07 1.97
C THR A 129 8.77 -22.90 2.34
N GLY A 130 7.67 -22.27 2.75
CA GLY A 130 6.45 -22.97 3.14
C GLY A 130 5.37 -22.03 3.68
N TYR A 131 4.28 -22.62 4.14
CA TYR A 131 3.14 -21.90 4.71
C TYR A 131 2.33 -22.81 5.60
N ASP A 132 1.54 -22.22 6.51
CA ASP A 132 0.50 -22.91 7.30
C ASP A 132 -0.90 -22.43 6.87
N VAL A 133 -1.86 -23.34 7.03
CA VAL A 133 -3.27 -23.06 6.81
C VAL A 133 -4.10 -23.43 8.04
N ASP A 134 -5.24 -22.77 8.19
CA ASP A 134 -6.24 -23.15 9.19
C ASP A 134 -7.10 -24.35 8.73
N GLU A 135 -8.09 -24.74 9.54
CA GLU A 135 -9.00 -25.85 9.26
C GLU A 135 -9.86 -25.61 7.99
N ASP A 136 -10.07 -24.34 7.62
CA ASP A 136 -10.82 -23.93 6.43
C ASP A 136 -9.92 -23.78 5.18
N GLY A 137 -8.61 -24.01 5.32
CA GLY A 137 -7.64 -23.90 4.24
C GLY A 137 -7.14 -22.47 3.96
N ASN A 138 -7.45 -21.51 4.83
CA ASN A 138 -6.93 -20.15 4.69
C ASN A 138 -5.48 -20.08 5.18
N VAL A 139 -4.63 -19.40 4.45
CA VAL A 139 -3.25 -19.19 4.84
C VAL A 139 -3.17 -18.30 6.09
N THR A 140 -2.52 -18.80 7.13
CA THR A 140 -2.34 -18.12 8.41
C THR A 140 -0.92 -17.58 8.61
N CYS A 141 0.07 -18.29 8.07
CA CYS A 141 1.48 -17.94 8.17
C CYS A 141 2.23 -18.35 6.91
N VAL A 142 3.20 -17.56 6.50
CA VAL A 142 4.14 -17.87 5.42
C VAL A 142 5.54 -17.92 5.98
N TYR A 143 6.36 -18.85 5.51
CA TYR A 143 7.74 -19.02 5.92
C TYR A 143 8.68 -18.69 4.77
N ALA A 144 9.77 -17.99 5.09
CA ALA A 144 10.80 -17.67 4.12
C ALA A 144 12.19 -17.66 4.75
N THR A 145 13.21 -17.77 3.93
CA THR A 145 14.60 -17.45 4.28
C THR A 145 15.00 -16.13 3.64
N TYR A 146 15.80 -15.31 4.32
CA TYR A 146 16.33 -14.08 3.73
C TYR A 146 17.79 -14.27 3.31
N ASP A 147 18.21 -13.43 2.35
CA ASP A 147 19.60 -13.31 1.94
C ASP A 147 20.25 -12.10 2.65
N PRO A 148 21.15 -12.31 3.62
CA PRO A 148 21.80 -11.24 4.38
C PRO A 148 22.60 -10.25 3.51
N GLU A 149 23.13 -10.71 2.38
CA GLU A 149 23.92 -9.88 1.47
C GLU A 149 23.06 -8.92 0.63
N SER A 150 21.74 -9.13 0.61
CA SER A 150 20.79 -8.30 -0.15
C SER A 150 20.26 -7.09 0.61
N ARG A 151 20.90 -6.68 1.71
CA ARG A 151 20.47 -5.53 2.53
C ARG A 151 20.30 -4.28 1.68
N GLY A 152 19.17 -3.58 1.87
CA GLY A 152 18.75 -2.45 1.03
C GLY A 152 18.02 -2.86 -0.25
N GLY A 153 17.73 -4.15 -0.43
CA GLY A 153 16.94 -4.67 -1.55
C GLY A 153 17.73 -4.85 -2.87
N ASN A 154 19.04 -4.97 -2.77
CA ASN A 154 19.91 -5.32 -3.91
C ASN A 154 20.86 -6.44 -3.48
N SER A 155 21.31 -7.24 -4.45
CA SER A 155 22.28 -8.30 -4.19
C SER A 155 23.59 -8.04 -4.94
N PRO A 156 24.78 -8.34 -4.31
CA PRO A 156 26.09 -8.19 -4.94
C PRO A 156 26.28 -9.02 -6.22
N ASP A 157 25.57 -10.13 -6.33
CA ASP A 157 25.61 -11.01 -7.53
C ASP A 157 24.84 -10.44 -8.73
N GLY A 158 24.14 -9.33 -8.55
CA GLY A 158 23.41 -8.64 -9.61
C GLY A 158 22.20 -9.41 -10.15
N ARG A 159 21.73 -10.46 -9.45
CA ARG A 159 20.53 -11.20 -9.88
C ARG A 159 19.29 -10.31 -9.83
N LYS A 160 18.40 -10.51 -10.82
CA LYS A 160 17.17 -9.71 -10.95
C LYS A 160 16.00 -10.41 -10.27
N VAL A 161 15.58 -9.88 -9.12
CA VAL A 161 14.34 -10.28 -8.44
C VAL A 161 13.19 -9.43 -8.96
N ARG A 162 12.15 -10.09 -9.48
CA ARG A 162 11.07 -9.40 -10.21
C ARG A 162 9.90 -8.93 -9.35
N GLY A 163 9.72 -9.52 -8.17
CA GLY A 163 8.65 -9.15 -7.24
C GLY A 163 9.16 -8.24 -6.13
N THR A 164 8.42 -7.20 -5.81
CA THR A 164 8.63 -6.40 -4.61
C THR A 164 7.33 -6.36 -3.83
N ILE A 165 7.38 -6.60 -2.51
CA ILE A 165 6.24 -6.57 -1.62
C ILE A 165 6.49 -5.61 -0.46
N HIS A 166 5.39 -5.03 0.06
CA HIS A 166 5.41 -4.20 1.26
C HIS A 166 5.40 -5.07 2.52
N TRP A 167 5.86 -4.52 3.61
CA TRP A 167 5.93 -5.21 4.88
C TRP A 167 5.94 -4.21 6.04
N VAL A 168 5.51 -4.66 7.22
CA VAL A 168 5.72 -3.98 8.51
C VAL A 168 6.17 -4.99 9.55
N SER A 169 7.05 -4.57 10.48
CA SER A 169 7.59 -5.44 11.54
C SER A 169 6.53 -5.70 12.61
N VAL A 170 6.21 -6.96 12.89
CA VAL A 170 5.17 -7.36 13.86
C VAL A 170 5.38 -6.72 15.23
N PRO A 171 6.59 -6.74 15.86
CA PRO A 171 6.79 -6.18 17.19
C PRO A 171 6.53 -4.68 17.31
N THR A 172 6.61 -3.93 16.19
CA THR A 172 6.55 -2.47 16.20
C THR A 172 5.36 -1.90 15.41
N ALA A 173 4.70 -2.74 14.61
CA ALA A 173 3.53 -2.34 13.83
C ALA A 173 2.43 -1.74 14.70
N LYS A 174 1.78 -0.70 14.20
CA LYS A 174 0.64 -0.06 14.87
C LYS A 174 -0.66 -0.48 14.21
N LYS A 175 -1.61 -0.90 15.03
CA LYS A 175 -2.96 -1.21 14.55
C LYS A 175 -3.67 0.08 14.17
N ALA A 176 -4.29 0.09 13.00
CA ALA A 176 -5.00 1.24 12.46
C ALA A 176 -6.36 0.85 11.87
N GLU A 177 -7.34 1.74 11.99
CA GLU A 177 -8.57 1.69 11.21
C GLU A 177 -8.34 2.44 9.89
N ILE A 178 -8.55 1.77 8.78
CA ILE A 178 -8.44 2.34 7.43
C ILE A 178 -9.82 2.42 6.80
N ARG A 179 -10.14 3.56 6.23
CA ARG A 179 -11.39 3.82 5.51
C ARG A 179 -11.08 4.03 4.04
N LEU A 180 -11.51 3.08 3.21
CA LEU A 180 -11.41 3.17 1.77
C LEU A 180 -12.69 3.82 1.23
N TYR A 181 -12.53 4.87 0.44
CA TYR A 181 -13.64 5.60 -0.16
C TYR A 181 -13.68 5.33 -1.65
N GLU A 182 -14.85 4.89 -2.12
CA GLU A 182 -15.19 4.71 -3.51
C GLU A 182 -16.17 5.79 -3.98
N ASN A 183 -16.52 5.80 -5.25
CA ASN A 183 -17.54 6.70 -5.77
C ASN A 183 -18.89 6.47 -5.09
N ILE A 184 -19.57 7.56 -4.71
CA ILE A 184 -20.88 7.49 -4.05
C ILE A 184 -21.95 6.97 -5.01
N VAL A 185 -21.77 7.19 -6.31
CA VAL A 185 -22.69 6.75 -7.35
C VAL A 185 -22.20 5.46 -7.98
N ASP A 186 -23.12 4.54 -8.25
CA ASP A 186 -22.85 3.34 -9.03
C ASP A 186 -22.78 3.73 -10.52
N GLU A 187 -21.57 3.86 -11.05
CA GLU A 187 -21.34 4.32 -12.44
C GLU A 187 -21.89 3.33 -13.48
N GLU A 188 -21.94 2.04 -13.17
CA GLU A 188 -22.45 1.02 -14.10
C GLU A 188 -23.97 1.12 -14.27
N LYS A 189 -24.69 1.51 -13.21
CA LYS A 189 -26.14 1.65 -13.21
C LYS A 189 -26.62 3.08 -13.54
N GLY A 190 -25.70 4.05 -13.57
CA GLY A 190 -25.98 5.45 -13.79
C GLY A 190 -26.29 6.23 -12.51
N VAL A 191 -26.34 7.57 -12.65
CA VAL A 191 -26.45 8.50 -11.50
C VAL A 191 -27.82 8.45 -10.81
N TYR A 192 -28.88 8.23 -11.59
CA TYR A 192 -30.25 8.29 -11.11
C TYR A 192 -31.00 6.99 -11.37
N ASN A 193 -31.82 6.59 -10.42
CA ASN A 193 -32.80 5.54 -10.57
C ASN A 193 -34.00 6.04 -11.40
N GLU A 194 -34.90 5.14 -11.82
CA GLU A 194 -36.11 5.49 -12.60
C GLU A 194 -37.04 6.46 -11.85
N ASP A 195 -37.04 6.43 -10.53
CA ASP A 195 -37.82 7.33 -9.67
C ASP A 195 -37.16 8.70 -9.42
N GLY A 196 -35.99 8.97 -10.04
CA GLY A 196 -35.23 10.21 -9.90
C GLY A 196 -34.37 10.29 -8.63
N SER A 197 -34.35 9.27 -7.79
CA SER A 197 -33.42 9.18 -6.67
C SER A 197 -31.99 8.90 -7.12
N ILE A 198 -31.00 9.28 -6.30
CA ILE A 198 -29.60 8.99 -6.59
C ILE A 198 -29.35 7.49 -6.38
N ASN A 199 -28.70 6.87 -7.37
CA ASN A 199 -28.27 5.48 -7.30
C ASN A 199 -26.99 5.39 -6.46
N VAL A 200 -27.14 5.16 -5.17
CA VAL A 200 -26.04 5.14 -4.21
C VAL A 200 -25.31 3.80 -4.27
N ASN A 201 -23.99 3.85 -4.44
CA ASN A 201 -23.11 2.70 -4.30
C ASN A 201 -23.03 2.27 -2.82
N PRO A 202 -23.57 1.09 -2.45
CA PRO A 202 -23.53 0.63 -1.06
C PRO A 202 -22.11 0.34 -0.56
N ASN A 203 -21.15 0.14 -1.47
CA ASN A 203 -19.75 -0.12 -1.17
C ASN A 203 -18.88 1.15 -1.23
N SER A 204 -19.50 2.34 -1.22
CA SER A 204 -18.78 3.63 -1.28
C SER A 204 -17.85 3.89 -0.07
N LEU A 205 -18.00 3.13 1.01
CA LEU A 205 -17.14 3.15 2.17
C LEU A 205 -16.87 1.73 2.67
N THR A 206 -15.60 1.34 2.65
CA THR A 206 -15.12 0.10 3.31
C THR A 206 -14.29 0.48 4.53
N VAL A 207 -14.62 -0.11 5.70
CA VAL A 207 -13.89 0.13 6.95
C VAL A 207 -13.11 -1.12 7.32
N ILE A 208 -11.77 -1.01 7.30
CA ILE A 208 -10.84 -2.05 7.70
C ILE A 208 -10.36 -1.74 9.12
N LYS A 209 -10.71 -2.58 10.09
CA LYS A 209 -10.42 -2.32 11.51
C LYS A 209 -9.10 -2.90 11.98
N GLU A 210 -8.51 -3.80 11.22
CA GLU A 210 -7.34 -4.58 11.62
C GLU A 210 -6.20 -4.46 10.59
N ALA A 211 -5.98 -3.25 10.09
CA ALA A 211 -4.79 -2.93 9.33
C ALA A 211 -3.59 -2.66 10.24
N TYR A 212 -2.40 -2.87 9.72
CA TYR A 212 -1.15 -2.54 10.40
C TYR A 212 -0.31 -1.57 9.59
N VAL A 213 0.27 -0.58 10.27
CA VAL A 213 1.05 0.49 9.66
C VAL A 213 2.41 0.63 10.33
N GLU A 214 3.33 1.31 9.66
CA GLU A 214 4.63 1.67 10.23
C GLU A 214 4.47 2.51 11.51
N PRO A 215 5.32 2.32 12.54
CA PRO A 215 5.27 3.11 13.77
C PRO A 215 5.56 4.59 13.53
N GLU A 216 6.24 4.96 12.46
CA GLU A 216 6.55 6.35 12.11
C GLU A 216 5.30 7.21 11.96
N LEU A 217 4.17 6.63 11.54
CA LEU A 217 2.89 7.34 11.38
C LEU A 217 2.36 7.97 12.69
N GLU A 218 2.78 7.48 13.87
CA GLU A 218 2.40 8.09 15.15
C GLU A 218 2.95 9.52 15.36
N LYS A 219 3.96 9.91 14.59
CA LYS A 219 4.60 11.24 14.70
C LYS A 219 3.87 12.33 13.93
N TYR A 220 2.88 11.96 13.13
CA TYR A 220 2.19 12.89 12.23
C TYR A 220 0.82 13.29 12.75
N ASP A 221 0.37 14.46 12.31
CA ASP A 221 -0.91 15.02 12.72
C ASP A 221 -2.08 14.57 11.83
N LYS A 222 -3.31 14.85 12.29
CA LYS A 222 -4.56 14.40 11.66
C LYS A 222 -4.79 14.91 10.22
N GLU A 223 -4.13 16.00 9.83
CA GLU A 223 -4.27 16.61 8.50
C GLU A 223 -3.12 16.24 7.56
N ASP A 224 -2.16 15.43 8.02
CA ASP A 224 -1.05 14.99 7.19
C ASP A 224 -1.50 13.98 6.13
N SER A 225 -0.81 14.01 5.00
CA SER A 225 -1.10 13.16 3.85
C SER A 225 0.09 12.29 3.51
N PHE A 226 -0.18 11.06 3.11
CA PHE A 226 0.82 10.05 2.74
C PHE A 226 0.44 9.38 1.44
N GLN A 227 1.41 8.68 0.85
CA GLN A 227 1.20 7.66 -0.18
C GLN A 227 1.50 6.29 0.42
N PHE A 228 0.68 5.30 0.08
CA PHE A 228 0.83 3.91 0.49
C PHE A 228 1.04 3.00 -0.72
#